data_20a6767591c4870713a752ce53ccbeeb
#
_entry.id   20a6767591c4870713a752ce53ccbeeb
#
_cell.length_a   1.000
_cell.length_b   1.000
_cell.length_c   1.000
_cell.angle_alpha   90.00
_cell.angle_beta   90.00
_cell.angle_gamma   90.00
#
_symmetry.space_group_name_H-M   'P 1'
#
loop_
_entity.id
_entity.type
_entity.pdbx_description
1 polymer ?
#
loop_
_entity_poly.entity_id
_entity_poly.type
_entity_poly.pdbx_seq_one_letter_code
_entity_poly.pdbx_strand_id
1 'polypeptide(L)'
;MTTTRDLLVDTMKQLLWERGYDATSPNHVLERSGVGKGSFYHHFKSKKSLAIAAMEARADELITEFDTVIATTQGDWLDKVSAYLRMPRHALTGCRIGRIVQDPSVIDSELQAPLQRYFGALQQRLSALYTDARNEGKLSAGCQPEGLATATLSIVQGGFVYGRAVSQDQAVNDACESFIGLLASQRLN
;
A
#
# COMPACT_ATOMS: atom_id res chain seq x y z
N MET A 1 -6.02 0.67 26.09
CA MET A 1 -4.58 0.61 26.47
C MET A 1 -3.86 -0.17 25.40
N THR A 2 -2.78 0.37 24.81
CA THR A 2 -1.93 -0.32 23.84
C THR A 2 -1.19 -1.44 24.55
N THR A 3 -1.31 -2.66 24.06
CA THR A 3 -0.59 -3.82 24.66
C THR A 3 0.89 -3.81 24.27
N THR A 4 1.73 -4.55 24.99
CA THR A 4 3.14 -4.74 24.59
C THR A 4 3.27 -5.36 23.20
N ARG A 5 2.36 -6.26 22.84
CA ARG A 5 2.31 -6.84 21.50
C ARG A 5 2.04 -5.78 20.44
N ASP A 6 1.07 -4.91 20.67
CA ASP A 6 0.72 -3.83 19.72
C ASP A 6 1.88 -2.85 19.56
N LEU A 7 2.55 -2.48 20.68
CA LEU A 7 3.73 -1.61 20.64
C LEU A 7 4.86 -2.22 19.78
N LEU A 8 5.12 -3.52 19.90
CA LEU A 8 6.12 -4.22 19.08
C LEU A 8 5.71 -4.21 17.60
N VAL A 9 4.43 -4.48 17.29
CA VAL A 9 3.89 -4.45 15.93
C VAL A 9 4.00 -3.05 15.32
N ASP A 10 3.59 -2.01 16.05
CA ASP A 10 3.67 -0.63 15.57
C ASP A 10 5.12 -0.18 15.34
N THR A 11 6.02 -0.53 16.26
CA THR A 11 7.46 -0.27 16.10
C THR A 11 8.00 -0.95 14.85
N MET A 12 7.64 -2.21 14.62
CA MET A 12 8.09 -2.95 13.44
C MET A 12 7.51 -2.37 12.15
N LYS A 13 6.24 -1.93 12.11
CA LYS A 13 5.65 -1.24 10.95
C LYS A 13 6.48 -0.02 10.55
N GLN A 14 6.93 0.79 11.51
CA GLN A 14 7.76 1.97 11.23
C GLN A 14 9.16 1.59 10.72
N LEU A 15 9.81 0.62 11.36
CA LEU A 15 11.14 0.15 10.95
C LEU A 15 11.13 -0.46 9.55
N LEU A 16 10.10 -1.25 9.20
CA LEU A 16 9.94 -1.80 7.86
C LEU A 16 9.77 -0.69 6.81
N TRP A 17 9.03 0.35 7.12
CA TRP A 17 8.85 1.48 6.22
C TRP A 17 10.13 2.32 6.06
N GLU A 18 10.84 2.61 7.16
CA GLU A 18 12.04 3.46 7.15
C GLU A 18 13.23 2.78 6.48
N ARG A 19 13.46 1.49 6.74
CA ARG A 19 14.71 0.80 6.35
C ARG A 19 14.52 -0.57 5.68
N GLY A 20 13.30 -1.08 5.58
CA GLY A 20 13.02 -2.40 5.02
C GLY A 20 13.21 -3.54 6.02
N TYR A 21 12.96 -4.77 5.55
CA TYR A 21 13.07 -5.96 6.38
C TYR A 21 14.53 -6.37 6.63
N ASP A 22 15.34 -6.42 5.56
CA ASP A 22 16.72 -6.95 5.66
C ASP A 22 17.60 -6.08 6.58
N ALA A 23 17.44 -4.75 6.52
CA ALA A 23 18.17 -3.80 7.36
C ALA A 23 17.59 -3.64 8.79
N THR A 24 16.47 -4.31 9.11
CA THR A 24 15.87 -4.30 10.45
C THR A 24 16.32 -5.52 11.25
N SER A 25 16.82 -5.31 12.48
CA SER A 25 17.17 -6.36 13.42
C SER A 25 16.23 -6.36 14.63
N PRO A 26 16.15 -7.48 15.40
CA PRO A 26 15.42 -7.49 16.68
C PRO A 26 15.91 -6.41 17.65
N ASN A 27 17.22 -6.12 17.68
CA ASN A 27 17.76 -5.07 18.54
C ASN A 27 17.22 -3.69 18.19
N HIS A 28 17.08 -3.35 16.91
CA HIS A 28 16.44 -2.09 16.50
C HIS A 28 14.99 -1.97 17.02
N VAL A 29 14.25 -3.10 17.05
CA VAL A 29 12.89 -3.11 17.60
C VAL A 29 12.92 -2.90 19.12
N LEU A 30 13.82 -3.61 19.84
CA LEU A 30 13.95 -3.49 21.30
C LEU A 30 14.34 -2.06 21.70
N GLU A 31 15.35 -1.49 21.06
CA GLU A 31 15.83 -0.12 21.32
C GLU A 31 14.72 0.92 21.09
N ARG A 32 13.99 0.82 19.97
CA ARG A 32 12.95 1.79 19.64
C ARG A 32 11.71 1.64 20.50
N SER A 33 11.28 0.41 20.78
CA SER A 33 10.06 0.15 21.57
C SER A 33 10.26 0.28 23.06
N GLY A 34 11.49 0.19 23.56
CA GLY A 34 11.79 0.10 24.99
C GLY A 34 11.36 -1.24 25.62
N VAL A 35 10.92 -2.21 24.84
CA VAL A 35 10.47 -3.53 25.32
C VAL A 35 11.67 -4.42 25.61
N GLY A 36 11.67 -5.09 26.78
CA GLY A 36 12.73 -6.02 27.15
C GLY A 36 12.77 -7.27 26.27
N LYS A 37 13.97 -7.84 26.05
CA LYS A 37 14.20 -9.01 25.20
C LYS A 37 13.31 -10.21 25.57
N GLY A 38 13.12 -10.48 26.87
CA GLY A 38 12.26 -11.56 27.35
C GLY A 38 10.80 -11.36 26.90
N SER A 39 10.29 -10.14 27.03
CA SER A 39 8.92 -9.79 26.60
C SER A 39 8.76 -9.88 25.09
N PHE A 40 9.75 -9.47 24.31
CA PHE A 40 9.74 -9.66 22.86
C PHE A 40 9.54 -11.14 22.50
N TYR A 41 10.39 -12.03 23.01
CA TYR A 41 10.33 -13.46 22.69
C TYR A 41 9.13 -14.19 23.31
N HIS A 42 8.49 -13.59 24.33
CA HIS A 42 7.19 -14.06 24.82
C HIS A 42 6.08 -13.86 23.77
N HIS A 43 6.10 -12.72 23.06
CA HIS A 43 5.08 -12.39 22.05
C HIS A 43 5.40 -12.89 20.64
N PHE A 44 6.67 -12.88 20.25
CA PHE A 44 7.11 -13.22 18.89
C PHE A 44 8.35 -14.11 18.91
N LYS A 45 8.23 -15.29 18.30
CA LYS A 45 9.32 -16.28 18.26
C LYS A 45 10.55 -15.82 17.45
N SER A 46 10.37 -14.85 16.53
CA SER A 46 11.43 -14.39 15.62
C SER A 46 11.12 -12.99 15.05
N LYS A 47 12.16 -12.35 14.46
CA LYS A 47 11.99 -11.15 13.63
C LYS A 47 10.95 -11.38 12.54
N LYS A 48 10.99 -12.53 11.87
CA LYS A 48 10.10 -12.91 10.78
C LYS A 48 8.63 -12.92 11.23
N SER A 49 8.32 -13.57 12.36
CA SER A 49 6.95 -13.64 12.87
C SER A 49 6.40 -12.26 13.27
N LEU A 50 7.25 -11.39 13.83
CA LEU A 50 6.87 -10.00 14.12
C LEU A 50 6.67 -9.19 12.82
N ALA A 51 7.56 -9.37 11.84
CA ALA A 51 7.45 -8.67 10.55
C ALA A 51 6.16 -9.05 9.82
N ILE A 52 5.81 -10.33 9.76
CA ILE A 52 4.55 -10.79 9.17
C ILE A 52 3.37 -10.12 9.87
N ALA A 53 3.32 -10.15 11.22
CA ALA A 53 2.24 -9.51 11.98
C ALA A 53 2.15 -8.00 11.72
N ALA A 54 3.30 -7.32 11.59
CA ALA A 54 3.37 -5.89 11.27
C ALA A 54 2.89 -5.59 9.84
N MET A 55 3.27 -6.43 8.87
CA MET A 55 2.82 -6.29 7.48
C MET A 55 1.34 -6.58 7.31
N GLU A 56 0.80 -7.59 8.02
CA GLU A 56 -0.64 -7.88 8.05
C GLU A 56 -1.43 -6.71 8.63
N ALA A 57 -1.01 -6.18 9.79
CA ALA A 57 -1.65 -5.03 10.40
C ALA A 57 -1.60 -3.79 9.48
N ARG A 58 -0.47 -3.55 8.80
CA ARG A 58 -0.33 -2.45 7.84
C ARG A 58 -1.22 -2.66 6.61
N ALA A 59 -1.33 -3.89 6.12
CA ALA A 59 -2.23 -4.21 5.01
C ALA A 59 -3.69 -3.92 5.38
N ASP A 60 -4.14 -4.32 6.58
CA ASP A 60 -5.50 -4.05 7.07
C ASP A 60 -5.78 -2.54 7.17
N GLU A 61 -4.84 -1.76 7.73
CA GLU A 61 -4.94 -0.31 7.80
C GLU A 61 -5.13 0.31 6.41
N LEU A 62 -4.28 -0.07 5.45
CA LEU A 62 -4.29 0.52 4.11
C LEU A 62 -5.50 0.08 3.26
N ILE A 63 -5.97 -1.16 3.43
CA ILE A 63 -7.19 -1.64 2.79
C ILE A 63 -8.40 -0.89 3.35
N THR A 64 -8.48 -0.72 4.68
CA THR A 64 -9.54 0.05 5.34
C THR A 64 -9.53 1.51 4.91
N GLU A 65 -8.34 2.12 4.79
CA GLU A 65 -8.15 3.49 4.31
C GLU A 65 -8.69 3.63 2.87
N PHE A 66 -8.35 2.70 1.98
CA PHE A 66 -8.89 2.63 0.62
C PHE A 66 -10.41 2.49 0.62
N ASP A 67 -10.95 1.51 1.33
CA ASP A 67 -12.39 1.24 1.39
C ASP A 67 -13.16 2.46 1.92
N THR A 68 -12.61 3.15 2.91
CA THR A 68 -13.19 4.38 3.46
C THR A 68 -13.24 5.48 2.42
N VAL A 69 -12.14 5.73 1.69
CA VAL A 69 -12.10 6.75 0.64
C VAL A 69 -13.13 6.44 -0.45
N ILE A 70 -13.20 5.20 -0.93
CA ILE A 70 -14.16 4.80 -1.97
C ILE A 70 -15.62 4.95 -1.48
N ALA A 71 -15.89 4.56 -0.23
CA ALA A 71 -17.25 4.60 0.33
C ALA A 71 -17.75 6.03 0.62
N THR A 72 -16.84 6.92 1.03
CA THR A 72 -17.21 8.30 1.40
C THR A 72 -17.19 9.28 0.23
N THR A 73 -16.53 8.91 -0.89
CA THR A 73 -16.49 9.77 -2.08
C THR A 73 -17.81 9.69 -2.84
N GLN A 74 -18.46 10.86 -3.00
CA GLN A 74 -19.64 11.01 -3.83
C GLN A 74 -19.24 11.11 -5.31
N GLY A 75 -20.17 10.72 -6.18
CA GLY A 75 -19.95 10.76 -7.63
C GLY A 75 -19.82 9.38 -8.26
N ASP A 76 -19.29 9.32 -9.47
CA ASP A 76 -19.12 8.07 -10.21
C ASP A 76 -17.76 7.41 -9.99
N TRP A 77 -17.45 6.42 -10.81
CA TRP A 77 -16.22 5.64 -10.74
C TRP A 77 -14.97 6.52 -10.85
N LEU A 78 -14.99 7.57 -11.70
CA LEU A 78 -13.83 8.45 -11.89
C LEU A 78 -13.57 9.31 -10.65
N ASP A 79 -14.64 9.82 -10.01
CA ASP A 79 -14.52 10.59 -8.76
C ASP A 79 -13.88 9.73 -7.66
N LYS A 80 -14.33 8.49 -7.50
CA LYS A 80 -13.83 7.53 -6.51
C LYS A 80 -12.38 7.15 -6.75
N VAL A 81 -12.01 6.80 -7.99
CA VAL A 81 -10.62 6.49 -8.34
C VAL A 81 -9.72 7.72 -8.18
N SER A 82 -10.21 8.91 -8.57
CA SER A 82 -9.48 10.16 -8.40
C SER A 82 -9.22 10.47 -6.92
N ALA A 83 -10.21 10.24 -6.04
CA ALA A 83 -10.04 10.42 -4.61
C ALA A 83 -8.94 9.49 -4.05
N TYR A 84 -8.92 8.22 -4.46
CA TYR A 84 -7.84 7.30 -4.09
C TYR A 84 -6.48 7.77 -4.63
N LEU A 85 -6.41 8.19 -5.89
CA LEU A 85 -5.16 8.65 -6.52
C LEU A 85 -4.65 9.96 -5.89
N ARG A 86 -5.54 10.81 -5.35
CA ARG A 86 -5.20 12.07 -4.66
C ARG A 86 -4.90 11.93 -3.17
N MET A 87 -4.97 10.72 -2.62
CA MET A 87 -4.52 10.52 -1.24
C MET A 87 -3.08 11.02 -1.08
N PRO A 88 -2.74 11.73 0.02
CA PRO A 88 -1.41 12.29 0.20
C PRO A 88 -0.31 11.22 0.17
N ARG A 89 0.70 11.43 -0.66
CA ARG A 89 1.85 10.54 -0.83
C ARG A 89 3.14 11.32 -0.90
N HIS A 90 4.18 10.75 -0.32
CA HIS A 90 5.52 11.31 -0.29
C HIS A 90 6.49 10.31 -0.93
N ALA A 91 6.97 10.60 -2.15
CA ALA A 91 7.81 9.69 -2.90
C ALA A 91 9.11 9.35 -2.17
N LEU A 92 9.72 10.31 -1.48
CA LEU A 92 10.98 10.11 -0.77
C LEU A 92 10.85 9.15 0.42
N THR A 93 9.71 9.13 1.10
CA THR A 93 9.45 8.15 2.17
C THR A 93 9.04 6.79 1.63
N GLY A 94 8.45 6.74 0.44
CA GLY A 94 8.02 5.53 -0.25
C GLY A 94 6.68 4.97 0.24
N CYS A 95 6.20 3.95 -0.44
CA CYS A 95 4.98 3.24 -0.06
C CYS A 95 5.13 2.54 1.29
N ARG A 96 4.15 2.73 2.19
CA ARG A 96 4.18 2.19 3.57
C ARG A 96 4.26 0.66 3.66
N ILE A 97 3.92 -0.04 2.59
CA ILE A 97 4.00 -1.51 2.51
C ILE A 97 4.78 -1.97 1.27
N GLY A 98 4.65 -1.28 0.13
CA GLY A 98 5.28 -1.68 -1.14
C GLY A 98 6.81 -1.52 -1.14
N ARG A 99 7.38 -0.71 -0.25
CA ARG A 99 8.83 -0.52 -0.19
C ARG A 99 9.60 -1.82 0.04
N ILE A 100 9.08 -2.70 0.88
CA ILE A 100 9.73 -3.97 1.25
C ILE A 100 9.69 -5.03 0.14
N VAL A 101 8.92 -4.82 -0.94
CA VAL A 101 8.94 -5.71 -2.11
C VAL A 101 10.33 -5.84 -2.73
N GLN A 102 11.20 -4.84 -2.55
CA GLN A 102 12.56 -4.82 -3.09
C GLN A 102 13.59 -5.52 -2.18
N ASP A 103 13.20 -5.92 -0.97
CA ASP A 103 14.11 -6.64 -0.05
C ASP A 103 14.29 -8.10 -0.52
N PRO A 104 15.53 -8.59 -0.71
CA PRO A 104 15.78 -9.95 -1.19
C PRO A 104 15.07 -11.04 -0.38
N SER A 105 15.01 -10.87 0.96
CA SER A 105 14.34 -11.83 1.86
C SER A 105 12.83 -11.89 1.69
N VAL A 106 12.22 -10.93 0.98
CA VAL A 106 10.74 -10.91 0.73
C VAL A 106 10.33 -11.90 -0.35
N ILE A 107 11.28 -12.43 -1.11
CA ILE A 107 11.05 -13.56 -2.03
C ILE A 107 10.60 -14.82 -1.24
N ASP A 108 10.87 -14.88 0.07
CA ASP A 108 10.33 -15.90 0.96
C ASP A 108 8.80 -15.85 1.01
N SER A 109 8.16 -16.99 0.78
CA SER A 109 6.70 -17.10 0.62
C SER A 109 5.90 -16.57 1.83
N GLU A 110 6.40 -16.75 3.05
CA GLU A 110 5.69 -16.27 4.25
C GLU A 110 5.73 -14.74 4.39
N LEU A 111 6.84 -14.09 4.03
CA LEU A 111 6.96 -12.63 4.03
C LEU A 111 6.20 -12.01 2.84
N GLN A 112 6.07 -12.75 1.74
CA GLN A 112 5.38 -12.27 0.55
C GLN A 112 3.85 -12.28 0.72
N ALA A 113 3.30 -13.17 1.55
CA ALA A 113 1.86 -13.36 1.70
C ALA A 113 1.09 -12.08 2.08
N PRO A 114 1.51 -11.26 3.08
CA PRO A 114 0.82 -9.99 3.38
C PRO A 114 0.84 -8.99 2.22
N LEU A 115 1.89 -8.98 1.41
CA LEU A 115 1.99 -8.12 0.22
C LEU A 115 1.01 -8.56 -0.86
N GLN A 116 0.98 -9.86 -1.15
CA GLN A 116 0.03 -10.44 -2.11
C GLN A 116 -1.41 -10.17 -1.67
N ARG A 117 -1.71 -10.29 -0.36
CA ARG A 117 -3.02 -9.96 0.19
C ARG A 117 -3.38 -8.49 -0.01
N TYR A 118 -2.48 -7.57 0.31
CA TYR A 118 -2.71 -6.14 0.14
C TYR A 118 -2.94 -5.74 -1.32
N PHE A 119 -1.98 -6.05 -2.19
CA PHE A 119 -2.08 -5.68 -3.60
C PHE A 119 -3.22 -6.39 -4.31
N GLY A 120 -3.47 -7.67 -3.99
CA GLY A 120 -4.59 -8.43 -4.51
C GLY A 120 -5.94 -7.87 -4.08
N ALA A 121 -6.08 -7.43 -2.83
CA ALA A 121 -7.30 -6.79 -2.34
C ALA A 121 -7.60 -5.48 -3.07
N LEU A 122 -6.59 -4.61 -3.27
CA LEU A 122 -6.77 -3.36 -4.02
C LEU A 122 -7.07 -3.62 -5.50
N GLN A 123 -6.34 -4.58 -6.11
CA GLN A 123 -6.58 -5.01 -7.49
C GLN A 123 -8.04 -5.42 -7.69
N GLN A 124 -8.55 -6.29 -6.82
CA GLN A 124 -9.92 -6.78 -6.89
C GLN A 124 -10.95 -5.65 -6.77
N ARG A 125 -10.76 -4.73 -5.81
CA ARG A 125 -11.66 -3.59 -5.58
C ARG A 125 -11.69 -2.63 -6.75
N LEU A 126 -10.53 -2.28 -7.28
CA LEU A 126 -10.43 -1.41 -8.46
C LEU A 126 -11.03 -2.08 -9.70
N SER A 127 -10.75 -3.37 -9.92
CA SER A 127 -11.35 -4.12 -11.02
C SER A 127 -12.88 -4.15 -10.93
N ALA A 128 -13.44 -4.36 -9.73
CA ALA A 128 -14.88 -4.31 -9.52
C ALA A 128 -15.46 -2.92 -9.88
N LEU A 129 -14.83 -1.85 -9.36
CA LEU A 129 -15.26 -0.47 -9.64
C LEU A 129 -15.26 -0.14 -11.15
N TYR A 130 -14.22 -0.54 -11.87
CA TYR A 130 -14.15 -0.35 -13.33
C TYR A 130 -15.11 -1.27 -14.09
N THR A 131 -15.38 -2.48 -13.60
CA THR A 131 -16.35 -3.41 -14.18
C THR A 131 -17.77 -2.84 -14.08
N ASP A 132 -18.14 -2.32 -12.92
CA ASP A 132 -19.44 -1.69 -12.69
C ASP A 132 -19.60 -0.47 -13.62
N ALA A 133 -18.58 0.39 -13.71
CA ALA A 133 -18.58 1.55 -14.61
C ALA A 133 -18.77 1.14 -16.09
N ARG A 134 -18.11 0.06 -16.52
CA ARG A 134 -18.26 -0.47 -17.88
C ARG A 134 -19.66 -1.03 -18.13
N ASN A 135 -20.21 -1.78 -17.18
CA ASN A 135 -21.56 -2.35 -17.27
C ASN A 135 -22.65 -1.28 -17.28
N GLU A 136 -22.41 -0.15 -16.60
CA GLU A 136 -23.28 1.03 -16.62
C GLU A 136 -23.12 1.90 -17.89
N GLY A 137 -22.22 1.54 -18.80
CA GLY A 137 -21.92 2.33 -20.00
C GLY A 137 -21.17 3.63 -19.74
N LYS A 138 -20.60 3.81 -18.55
CA LYS A 138 -19.85 5.02 -18.13
C LYS A 138 -18.35 4.94 -18.40
N LEU A 139 -17.85 3.78 -18.79
CA LEU A 139 -16.44 3.54 -19.16
C LEU A 139 -16.37 3.02 -20.60
N SER A 140 -15.42 3.56 -21.38
CA SER A 140 -15.18 3.14 -22.75
C SER A 140 -15.03 1.63 -22.90
N ALA A 141 -15.71 1.03 -23.89
CA ALA A 141 -15.70 -0.41 -24.14
C ALA A 141 -14.29 -0.97 -24.48
N GLY A 142 -13.38 -0.13 -24.97
CA GLY A 142 -11.99 -0.50 -25.23
C GLY A 142 -11.15 -0.70 -23.98
N CYS A 143 -11.61 -0.25 -22.81
CA CYS A 143 -10.91 -0.38 -21.55
C CYS A 143 -11.17 -1.74 -20.90
N GLN A 144 -10.12 -2.43 -20.47
CA GLN A 144 -10.23 -3.67 -19.73
C GLN A 144 -10.11 -3.37 -18.22
N PRO A 145 -11.15 -3.65 -17.39
CA PRO A 145 -11.17 -3.32 -15.96
C PRO A 145 -9.96 -3.82 -15.18
N GLU A 146 -9.56 -5.06 -15.38
CA GLU A 146 -8.40 -5.67 -14.72
C GLU A 146 -7.09 -4.96 -15.13
N GLY A 147 -6.98 -4.59 -16.42
CA GLY A 147 -5.85 -3.83 -16.94
C GLY A 147 -5.77 -2.43 -16.35
N LEU A 148 -6.90 -1.73 -16.23
CA LEU A 148 -6.98 -0.42 -15.59
C LEU A 148 -6.64 -0.49 -14.09
N ALA A 149 -7.12 -1.52 -13.38
CA ALA A 149 -6.77 -1.73 -11.98
C ALA A 149 -5.25 -1.94 -11.80
N THR A 150 -4.65 -2.79 -12.65
CA THR A 150 -3.20 -2.99 -12.67
C THR A 150 -2.45 -1.69 -12.98
N ALA A 151 -2.89 -0.93 -13.98
CA ALA A 151 -2.28 0.34 -14.35
C ALA A 151 -2.37 1.36 -13.20
N THR A 152 -3.54 1.46 -12.53
CA THR A 152 -3.75 2.34 -11.38
C THR A 152 -2.73 2.06 -10.25
N LEU A 153 -2.56 0.80 -9.88
CA LEU A 153 -1.59 0.40 -8.85
C LEU A 153 -0.14 0.63 -9.32
N SER A 154 0.15 0.34 -10.59
CA SER A 154 1.49 0.50 -11.17
C SER A 154 1.92 1.96 -11.24
N ILE A 155 1.02 2.90 -11.58
CA ILE A 155 1.29 4.34 -11.58
C ILE A 155 1.69 4.81 -10.18
N VAL A 156 0.94 4.41 -9.15
CA VAL A 156 1.25 4.77 -7.77
C VAL A 156 2.62 4.22 -7.35
N GLN A 157 2.89 2.93 -7.61
CA GLN A 157 4.16 2.31 -7.23
C GLN A 157 5.34 2.85 -8.06
N GLY A 158 5.15 3.04 -9.36
CA GLY A 158 6.14 3.66 -10.25
C GLY A 158 6.48 5.09 -9.83
N GLY A 159 5.48 5.87 -9.43
CA GLY A 159 5.66 7.24 -8.90
C GLY A 159 6.54 7.30 -7.66
N PHE A 160 6.40 6.34 -6.73
CA PHE A 160 7.29 6.23 -5.57
C PHE A 160 8.73 5.90 -5.98
N VAL A 161 8.91 4.93 -6.91
CA VAL A 161 10.26 4.53 -7.37
C VAL A 161 10.92 5.67 -8.13
N TYR A 162 10.21 6.29 -9.08
CA TYR A 162 10.71 7.39 -9.89
C TYR A 162 11.07 8.60 -9.02
N GLY A 163 10.14 9.04 -8.15
CA GLY A 163 10.38 10.20 -7.29
C GLY A 163 11.58 10.04 -6.37
N ARG A 164 11.83 8.85 -5.86
CA ARG A 164 13.06 8.56 -5.09
C ARG A 164 14.31 8.61 -5.97
N ALA A 165 14.24 8.06 -7.18
CA ALA A 165 15.39 8.04 -8.11
C ALA A 165 15.82 9.46 -8.51
N VAL A 166 14.88 10.40 -8.66
CA VAL A 166 15.14 11.79 -9.06
C VAL A 166 15.10 12.79 -7.90
N SER A 167 14.94 12.31 -6.66
CA SER A 167 14.85 13.13 -5.42
C SER A 167 13.71 14.16 -5.48
N GLN A 168 12.56 13.82 -6.06
CA GLN A 168 11.38 14.66 -6.19
C GLN A 168 10.20 14.05 -5.43
N ASP A 169 9.83 14.64 -4.30
CA ASP A 169 8.77 14.12 -3.43
C ASP A 169 7.39 14.17 -4.09
N GLN A 170 7.13 15.19 -4.91
CA GLN A 170 5.86 15.40 -5.59
C GLN A 170 5.61 14.45 -6.77
N ALA A 171 6.63 13.77 -7.28
CA ALA A 171 6.56 12.99 -8.52
C ALA A 171 5.44 11.91 -8.53
N VAL A 172 5.15 11.30 -7.39
CA VAL A 172 4.05 10.32 -7.28
C VAL A 172 2.68 10.98 -7.45
N ASN A 173 2.49 12.19 -6.92
CA ASN A 173 1.24 12.93 -7.05
C ASN A 173 1.05 13.44 -8.49
N ASP A 174 2.12 13.93 -9.12
CA ASP A 174 2.11 14.39 -10.52
C ASP A 174 1.76 13.25 -11.48
N ALA A 175 2.31 12.05 -11.25
CA ALA A 175 1.98 10.86 -12.02
C ALA A 175 0.50 10.46 -11.83
N CYS A 176 -0.02 10.51 -10.61
CA CYS A 176 -1.41 10.24 -10.29
C CYS A 176 -2.35 11.24 -10.97
N GLU A 177 -2.08 12.55 -10.91
CA GLU A 177 -2.90 13.58 -11.57
C GLU A 177 -2.90 13.42 -13.09
N SER A 178 -1.74 13.13 -13.69
CA SER A 178 -1.65 12.86 -15.13
C SER A 178 -2.48 11.64 -15.53
N PHE A 179 -2.44 10.59 -14.70
CA PHE A 179 -3.23 9.37 -14.95
C PHE A 179 -4.75 9.61 -14.79
N ILE A 180 -5.18 10.45 -13.84
CA ILE A 180 -6.58 10.89 -13.71
C ILE A 180 -7.03 11.57 -15.01
N GLY A 181 -6.21 12.42 -15.59
CA GLY A 181 -6.51 13.06 -16.91
C GLY A 181 -6.71 12.03 -18.03
N LEU A 182 -5.89 10.99 -18.07
CA LEU A 182 -6.05 9.89 -19.03
C LEU A 182 -7.34 9.09 -18.78
N LEU A 183 -7.66 8.79 -17.52
CA LEU A 183 -8.92 8.11 -17.17
C LEU A 183 -10.15 8.95 -17.52
N ALA A 184 -10.09 10.27 -17.35
CA ALA A 184 -11.18 11.18 -17.69
C ALA A 184 -11.54 11.13 -19.19
N SER A 185 -10.55 10.90 -20.07
CA SER A 185 -10.79 10.74 -21.51
C SER A 185 -11.52 9.44 -21.87
N GLN A 186 -11.59 8.48 -20.94
CA GLN A 186 -12.29 7.20 -21.10
C GLN A 186 -13.69 7.19 -20.48
N ARG A 187 -14.06 8.27 -19.75
CA ARG A 187 -15.39 8.45 -19.15
C ARG A 187 -16.42 8.75 -20.27
N LEU A 188 -17.54 8.04 -20.23
CA LEU A 188 -18.70 8.27 -21.07
C LEU A 188 -19.80 8.97 -20.26
N ASN A 189 -20.64 9.74 -20.94
CA ASN A 189 -21.78 10.48 -20.33
C ASN A 189 -22.97 9.56 -20.09
#